data_8cec65e96492e225f7f86bd3cdfa492e
#
_entry.id   8cec65e96492e225f7f86bd3cdfa492e
#
_cell.length_a   1.000
_cell.length_b   1.000
_cell.length_c   1.000
_cell.angle_alpha   90.00
_cell.angle_beta   90.00
_cell.angle_gamma   90.00
#
_symmetry.space_group_name_H-M   'P 1'
#
loop_
_entity.id
_entity.type
_entity.pdbx_description
1 polymer ?
#
loop_
_entity_poly.entity_id
_entity_poly.type
_entity_poly.pdbx_seq_one_letter_code
_entity_poly.pdbx_strand_id
1 'polypeptide(L)'
;MPSSPAISSDGRELFYYFSSFDTPSAIYRYDFAADTVALWAQLDAGVDLSNLVVKQVWYKSHDGTPVSMFLVHREGIPLDGSNPAFLYGYGGFNVTMTPYFSRTLAVWYDQGGIYALPNIRGGGEYGEAWHDAGKLGNKQNSFDDFIAAAEYLIAEGYTSPARLCISGGSNGGLLTGAVLVQRPDLFRAAIVAVPLLDMIRYHRFLAARIWVPEYGSSEDPEQFAYLLAYSPYHHVTESADYPAVLLTAGLSDSRVDPMHAR
;
A
#
# COMPACT_ATOMS: atom_id res chain seq x y z
N MET A 1 -3.15 -11.96 -5.92
CA MET A 1 -2.19 -13.06 -6.11
C MET A 1 -2.15 -13.34 -7.59
N PRO A 2 -0.97 -13.50 -8.21
CA PRO A 2 -0.93 -13.99 -9.58
C PRO A 2 -1.63 -15.35 -9.60
N SER A 3 -2.63 -15.50 -10.46
CA SER A 3 -3.25 -16.81 -10.68
C SER A 3 -2.18 -17.76 -11.22
N SER A 4 -2.09 -18.96 -10.65
CA SER A 4 -1.17 -19.97 -11.17
C SER A 4 -1.47 -20.17 -12.66
N PRO A 5 -0.44 -20.31 -13.50
CA PRO A 5 -0.64 -20.63 -14.90
C PRO A 5 -1.44 -21.94 -15.03
N ALA A 6 -2.32 -22.01 -16.03
CA ALA A 6 -3.10 -23.20 -16.35
C ALA A 6 -2.55 -23.84 -17.62
N ILE A 7 -2.34 -25.16 -17.59
CA ILE A 7 -1.92 -25.94 -18.76
C ILE A 7 -3.15 -26.63 -19.34
N SER A 8 -3.28 -26.63 -20.69
CA SER A 8 -4.32 -27.39 -21.40
C SER A 8 -4.23 -28.89 -21.09
N SER A 9 -5.36 -29.61 -21.15
CA SER A 9 -5.43 -31.02 -20.83
C SER A 9 -4.53 -31.94 -21.68
N ASP A 10 -4.15 -31.46 -22.88
CA ASP A 10 -3.24 -32.18 -23.78
C ASP A 10 -1.77 -31.74 -23.61
N GLY A 11 -1.49 -30.80 -22.68
CA GLY A 11 -0.15 -30.29 -22.37
C GLY A 11 0.48 -29.43 -23.46
N ARG A 12 -0.28 -28.96 -24.43
CA ARG A 12 0.26 -28.20 -25.57
C ARG A 12 0.26 -26.70 -25.38
N GLU A 13 -0.56 -26.17 -24.47
CA GLU A 13 -0.77 -24.74 -24.29
C GLU A 13 -0.68 -24.37 -22.81
N LEU A 14 -0.12 -23.19 -22.53
CA LEU A 14 -0.08 -22.56 -21.22
C LEU A 14 -0.89 -21.26 -21.25
N PHE A 15 -1.77 -21.10 -20.30
CA PHE A 15 -2.51 -19.84 -20.08
C PHE A 15 -2.01 -19.16 -18.83
N TYR A 16 -1.71 -17.87 -18.94
CA TYR A 16 -1.28 -17.07 -17.80
C TYR A 16 -1.95 -15.70 -17.78
N TYR A 17 -2.19 -15.23 -16.58
CA TYR A 17 -2.76 -13.91 -16.33
C TYR A 17 -1.65 -12.86 -16.25
N PHE A 18 -1.90 -11.69 -16.81
CA PHE A 18 -1.05 -10.53 -16.68
C PHE A 18 -1.89 -9.26 -16.45
N SER A 19 -1.39 -8.36 -15.61
CA SER A 19 -1.94 -7.03 -15.39
C SER A 19 -0.82 -6.11 -14.90
N SER A 20 -0.87 -4.85 -15.30
CA SER A 20 0.04 -3.80 -14.86
C SER A 20 -0.74 -2.50 -14.66
N PHE A 21 -0.10 -1.42 -14.22
CA PHE A 21 -0.76 -0.11 -14.07
C PHE A 21 -1.34 0.42 -15.38
N ASP A 22 -0.66 0.13 -16.49
CA ASP A 22 -0.97 0.57 -17.84
C ASP A 22 -1.58 -0.54 -18.72
N THR A 23 -1.69 -1.75 -18.19
CA THR A 23 -2.18 -2.91 -18.95
C THR A 23 -3.37 -3.52 -18.22
N PRO A 24 -4.60 -3.41 -18.81
CA PRO A 24 -5.78 -4.08 -18.28
C PRO A 24 -5.57 -5.59 -18.14
N SER A 25 -6.29 -6.17 -17.20
CA SER A 25 -6.27 -7.62 -16.95
C SER A 25 -6.43 -8.42 -18.23
N ALA A 26 -5.46 -9.24 -18.55
CA ALA A 26 -5.40 -10.04 -19.75
C ALA A 26 -4.99 -11.48 -19.47
N ILE A 27 -5.45 -12.39 -20.31
CA ILE A 27 -5.00 -13.78 -20.35
C ILE A 27 -4.23 -13.96 -21.65
N TYR A 28 -3.02 -14.48 -21.54
CA TYR A 28 -2.18 -14.84 -22.67
C TYR A 28 -2.12 -16.36 -22.79
N ARG A 29 -2.06 -16.82 -24.04
CA ARG A 29 -1.84 -18.22 -24.40
C ARG A 29 -0.45 -18.38 -24.98
N TYR A 30 0.33 -19.30 -24.44
CA TYR A 30 1.60 -19.74 -24.98
C TYR A 30 1.43 -21.12 -25.60
N ASP A 31 1.80 -21.28 -26.87
CA ASP A 31 1.81 -22.55 -27.61
C ASP A 31 3.23 -23.13 -27.55
N PHE A 32 3.38 -24.30 -26.92
CA PHE A 32 4.69 -24.93 -26.73
C PHE A 32 5.30 -25.47 -28.05
N ALA A 33 4.47 -25.84 -29.04
CA ALA A 33 4.97 -26.37 -30.30
C ALA A 33 5.41 -25.25 -31.26
N ALA A 34 4.67 -24.15 -31.27
CA ALA A 34 4.96 -23.00 -32.09
C ALA A 34 5.95 -22.02 -31.47
N ASP A 35 6.22 -22.13 -30.16
CA ASP A 35 7.00 -21.18 -29.35
C ASP A 35 6.47 -19.74 -29.50
N THR A 36 5.14 -19.57 -29.37
CA THR A 36 4.48 -18.28 -29.57
C THR A 36 3.57 -17.91 -28.42
N VAL A 37 3.52 -16.59 -28.13
CA VAL A 37 2.56 -16.00 -27.21
C VAL A 37 1.50 -15.25 -27.99
N ALA A 38 0.24 -15.44 -27.64
CA ALA A 38 -0.89 -14.70 -28.20
C ALA A 38 -1.80 -14.18 -27.08
N LEU A 39 -2.39 -13.01 -27.27
CA LEU A 39 -3.46 -12.51 -26.43
C LEU A 39 -4.68 -13.43 -26.62
N TRP A 40 -5.12 -14.09 -25.53
CA TRP A 40 -6.29 -14.96 -25.53
C TRP A 40 -7.57 -14.19 -25.21
N ALA A 41 -7.53 -13.40 -24.13
CA ALA A 41 -8.64 -12.56 -23.70
C ALA A 41 -8.11 -11.34 -22.92
N GLN A 42 -8.76 -10.21 -23.05
CA GLN A 42 -8.44 -9.00 -22.32
C GLN A 42 -9.72 -8.30 -21.86
N LEU A 43 -9.66 -7.75 -20.65
CA LEU A 43 -10.72 -6.89 -20.16
C LEU A 43 -10.75 -5.59 -20.98
N ASP A 44 -11.92 -5.27 -21.55
CA ASP A 44 -12.14 -3.92 -22.06
C ASP A 44 -12.21 -2.95 -20.87
N ALA A 45 -11.20 -2.14 -20.74
CA ALA A 45 -11.06 -1.20 -19.64
C ALA A 45 -12.05 -0.03 -19.74
N GLY A 46 -12.44 0.37 -20.96
CA GLY A 46 -13.26 1.55 -21.22
C GLY A 46 -12.61 2.86 -20.76
N VAL A 47 -11.27 2.89 -20.63
CA VAL A 47 -10.47 4.04 -20.21
C VAL A 47 -9.26 4.18 -21.10
N ASP A 48 -8.79 5.41 -21.29
CA ASP A 48 -7.57 5.70 -22.04
C ASP A 48 -6.35 5.58 -21.11
N LEU A 49 -5.44 4.66 -21.43
CA LEU A 49 -4.17 4.43 -20.73
C LEU A 49 -2.97 4.91 -21.54
N SER A 50 -3.19 5.56 -22.68
CA SER A 50 -2.11 6.17 -23.46
C SER A 50 -1.42 7.27 -22.63
N ASN A 51 -0.13 7.49 -22.91
CA ASN A 51 0.67 8.51 -22.23
C ASN A 51 0.78 8.36 -20.70
N LEU A 52 0.56 7.14 -20.15
CA LEU A 52 0.95 6.84 -18.79
C LEU A 52 2.45 6.61 -18.70
N VAL A 53 3.06 7.28 -17.75
CA VAL A 53 4.45 7.03 -17.34
C VAL A 53 4.39 6.13 -16.11
N VAL A 54 4.96 4.94 -16.23
CA VAL A 54 5.18 4.01 -15.11
C VAL A 54 6.68 3.93 -14.88
N LYS A 55 7.13 4.33 -13.71
CA LYS A 55 8.55 4.27 -13.35
C LYS A 55 8.74 3.74 -11.94
N GLN A 56 9.88 3.11 -11.70
CA GLN A 56 10.33 2.76 -10.37
C GLN A 56 11.45 3.71 -9.97
N VAL A 57 11.30 4.32 -8.79
CA VAL A 57 12.29 5.20 -8.17
C VAL A 57 12.78 4.58 -6.88
N TRP A 58 13.90 5.06 -6.37
CA TRP A 58 14.47 4.67 -5.09
C TRP A 58 14.64 5.91 -4.22
N TYR A 59 14.25 5.78 -2.96
CA TYR A 59 14.50 6.77 -1.93
C TYR A 59 15.13 6.12 -0.70
N LYS A 60 15.61 6.93 0.23
CA LYS A 60 16.18 6.42 1.49
C LYS A 60 15.17 6.62 2.62
N SER A 61 14.94 5.57 3.39
CA SER A 61 14.30 5.67 4.68
C SER A 61 15.13 6.44 5.69
N HIS A 62 14.55 6.77 6.84
CA HIS A 62 15.23 7.56 7.88
C HIS A 62 16.52 6.91 8.41
N ASP A 63 16.60 5.58 8.40
CA ASP A 63 17.79 4.81 8.75
C ASP A 63 18.80 4.62 7.61
N GLY A 64 18.52 5.21 6.44
CA GLY A 64 19.33 5.10 5.22
C GLY A 64 19.03 3.88 4.35
N THR A 65 18.10 3.00 4.76
CA THR A 65 17.68 1.84 3.97
C THR A 65 17.10 2.29 2.64
N PRO A 66 17.59 1.76 1.48
CA PRO A 66 16.99 2.07 0.19
C PRO A 66 15.65 1.35 0.03
N VAL A 67 14.62 2.10 -0.36
CA VAL A 67 13.26 1.62 -0.60
C VAL A 67 12.84 1.97 -2.01
N SER A 68 12.29 1.01 -2.75
CA SER A 68 11.75 1.30 -4.09
C SER A 68 10.30 1.77 -4.01
N MET A 69 9.88 2.54 -5.01
CA MET A 69 8.50 3.02 -5.15
C MET A 69 8.11 3.08 -6.62
N PHE A 70 6.94 2.56 -6.97
CA PHE A 70 6.34 2.79 -8.26
C PHE A 70 5.66 4.17 -8.27
N LEU A 71 5.90 4.92 -9.35
CA LEU A 71 5.20 6.17 -9.64
C LEU A 71 4.47 6.03 -10.97
N VAL A 72 3.19 6.41 -10.96
CA VAL A 72 2.34 6.37 -12.15
C VAL A 72 1.64 7.70 -12.32
N HIS A 73 1.78 8.31 -13.49
CA HIS A 73 1.17 9.60 -13.81
C HIS A 73 1.07 9.78 -15.34
N ARG A 74 0.30 10.76 -15.78
CA ARG A 74 0.33 11.16 -17.21
C ARG A 74 1.67 11.79 -17.57
N GLU A 75 2.09 11.66 -18.83
CA GLU A 75 3.27 12.36 -19.35
C GLU A 75 3.12 13.89 -19.23
N GLY A 76 4.24 14.58 -19.01
CA GLY A 76 4.27 16.05 -19.04
C GLY A 76 3.78 16.75 -17.77
N ILE A 77 3.60 16.05 -16.64
CA ILE A 77 3.27 16.70 -15.36
C ILE A 77 4.38 17.67 -14.93
N PRO A 78 4.04 18.86 -14.35
CA PRO A 78 5.05 19.73 -13.77
C PRO A 78 5.60 19.12 -12.48
N LEU A 79 6.87 19.36 -12.20
CA LEU A 79 7.50 19.00 -10.91
C LEU A 79 7.67 20.26 -10.04
N ASP A 80 6.58 20.90 -9.71
CA ASP A 80 6.50 22.14 -8.95
C ASP A 80 5.65 22.06 -7.67
N GLY A 81 5.28 20.82 -7.28
CA GLY A 81 4.47 20.55 -6.09
C GLY A 81 2.96 20.75 -6.28
N SER A 82 2.51 21.09 -7.47
CA SER A 82 1.08 21.41 -7.71
C SER A 82 0.19 20.21 -7.99
N ASN A 83 0.75 19.02 -8.27
CA ASN A 83 -0.05 17.86 -8.63
C ASN A 83 -0.69 17.20 -7.41
N PRO A 84 -1.96 16.76 -7.51
CA PRO A 84 -2.54 15.89 -6.49
C PRO A 84 -1.87 14.51 -6.54
N ALA A 85 -1.48 14.00 -5.38
CA ALA A 85 -0.85 12.69 -5.27
C ALA A 85 -1.61 11.77 -4.31
N PHE A 86 -1.65 10.48 -4.65
CA PHE A 86 -2.24 9.42 -3.86
C PHE A 86 -1.18 8.38 -3.54
N LEU A 87 -0.72 8.38 -2.30
CA LEU A 87 0.29 7.46 -1.79
C LEU A 87 -0.42 6.31 -1.07
N TYR A 88 -0.27 5.09 -1.57
CA TYR A 88 -0.88 3.88 -1.03
C TYR A 88 0.17 2.96 -0.44
N GLY A 89 -0.12 2.34 0.71
CA GLY A 89 0.80 1.38 1.32
C GLY A 89 0.09 0.26 2.08
N TYR A 90 0.85 -0.83 2.30
CA TYR A 90 0.42 -1.96 3.12
C TYR A 90 1.45 -2.31 4.19
N GLY A 91 2.65 -2.80 3.83
CA GLY A 91 3.81 -2.97 4.70
C GLY A 91 3.62 -3.98 5.84
N GLY A 92 3.18 -5.21 5.55
CA GLY A 92 3.07 -6.25 6.57
C GLY A 92 2.71 -7.62 5.99
N PHE A 93 2.78 -8.64 6.84
CA PHE A 93 2.37 -10.01 6.53
C PHE A 93 3.07 -10.65 5.33
N ASN A 94 4.27 -10.18 4.99
CA ASN A 94 5.00 -10.66 3.81
C ASN A 94 4.21 -10.48 2.49
N VAL A 95 3.27 -9.50 2.46
CA VAL A 95 2.46 -9.24 1.27
C VAL A 95 3.26 -8.37 0.30
N THR A 96 3.49 -8.89 -0.89
CA THR A 96 4.16 -8.14 -1.97
C THR A 96 3.16 -7.26 -2.69
N MET A 97 3.44 -5.96 -2.75
CA MET A 97 2.67 -4.98 -3.51
C MET A 97 3.18 -4.92 -4.94
N THR A 98 2.43 -5.51 -5.85
CA THR A 98 2.77 -5.58 -7.28
C THR A 98 1.93 -4.61 -8.11
N PRO A 99 2.41 -4.18 -9.29
CA PRO A 99 1.61 -3.44 -10.26
C PRO A 99 0.28 -4.14 -10.58
N TYR A 100 -0.79 -3.37 -10.69
CA TYR A 100 -2.11 -3.87 -11.05
C TYR A 100 -2.94 -2.81 -11.77
N PHE A 101 -3.83 -3.25 -12.64
CA PHE A 101 -4.77 -2.34 -13.31
C PHE A 101 -5.93 -1.96 -12.40
N SER A 102 -6.27 -0.67 -12.40
CA SER A 102 -7.44 -0.14 -11.70
C SER A 102 -8.13 0.95 -12.52
N ARG A 103 -9.42 0.75 -12.81
CA ARG A 103 -10.25 1.80 -13.47
C ARG A 103 -10.35 3.08 -12.64
N THR A 104 -10.37 2.95 -11.33
CA THR A 104 -10.42 4.10 -10.42
C THR A 104 -9.14 4.94 -10.52
N LEU A 105 -7.99 4.28 -10.61
CA LEU A 105 -6.72 4.98 -10.81
C LEU A 105 -6.64 5.63 -12.19
N ALA A 106 -7.22 5.02 -13.24
CA ALA A 106 -7.28 5.64 -14.55
C ALA A 106 -8.03 6.99 -14.51
N VAL A 107 -9.17 7.04 -13.82
CA VAL A 107 -9.90 8.31 -13.59
C VAL A 107 -9.07 9.30 -12.80
N TRP A 108 -8.27 8.83 -11.83
CA TRP A 108 -7.36 9.67 -11.05
C TRP A 108 -6.27 10.29 -11.94
N TYR A 109 -5.68 9.51 -12.84
CA TYR A 109 -4.69 10.01 -13.80
C TYR A 109 -5.28 11.06 -14.75
N ASP A 110 -6.54 10.91 -15.18
CA ASP A 110 -7.23 11.86 -16.05
C ASP A 110 -7.46 13.22 -15.38
N GLN A 111 -7.46 13.26 -14.04
CA GLN A 111 -7.52 14.49 -13.26
C GLN A 111 -6.13 15.08 -12.94
N GLY A 112 -5.07 14.59 -13.60
CA GLY A 112 -3.69 15.01 -13.35
C GLY A 112 -3.08 14.43 -12.08
N GLY A 113 -3.69 13.37 -11.53
CA GLY A 113 -3.24 12.75 -10.29
C GLY A 113 -2.04 11.83 -10.49
N ILE A 114 -1.17 11.81 -9.47
CA ILE A 114 -0.04 10.88 -9.34
C ILE A 114 -0.45 9.76 -8.39
N TYR A 115 -0.14 8.51 -8.75
CA TYR A 115 -0.22 7.36 -7.86
C TYR A 115 1.17 6.89 -7.47
N ALA A 116 1.39 6.69 -6.18
CA ALA A 116 2.65 6.22 -5.63
C ALA A 116 2.43 4.96 -4.78
N LEU A 117 3.25 3.93 -5.03
CA LEU A 117 3.19 2.63 -4.36
C LEU A 117 4.59 2.21 -3.90
N PRO A 118 5.01 2.55 -2.67
CA PRO A 118 6.29 2.13 -2.15
C PRO A 118 6.26 0.68 -1.69
N ASN A 119 7.39 -0.02 -1.89
CA ASN A 119 7.63 -1.39 -1.47
C ASN A 119 8.31 -1.39 -0.08
N ILE A 120 7.57 -0.98 0.94
CA ILE A 120 8.06 -0.74 2.30
C ILE A 120 8.33 -2.04 3.07
N ARG A 121 9.21 -1.96 4.07
CA ARG A 121 9.52 -3.07 4.99
C ARG A 121 8.26 -3.62 5.65
N GLY A 122 8.26 -4.92 5.96
CA GLY A 122 7.07 -5.67 6.38
C GLY A 122 6.36 -6.36 5.22
N GLY A 123 6.54 -5.88 3.97
CA GLY A 123 6.12 -6.57 2.76
C GLY A 123 7.07 -7.70 2.35
N GLY A 124 6.75 -8.39 1.25
CA GLY A 124 7.50 -9.54 0.73
C GLY A 124 8.38 -9.23 -0.48
N GLU A 125 8.49 -7.98 -0.90
CA GLU A 125 9.09 -7.59 -2.17
C GLU A 125 10.57 -8.00 -2.29
N TYR A 126 11.29 -8.00 -1.17
CA TYR A 126 12.70 -8.38 -1.09
C TYR A 126 12.95 -9.60 -0.19
N GLY A 127 11.91 -10.45 -0.02
CA GLY A 127 12.00 -11.71 0.71
C GLY A 127 11.83 -11.58 2.22
N GLU A 128 12.10 -12.68 2.94
CA GLU A 128 11.79 -12.80 4.37
C GLU A 128 12.51 -11.77 5.24
N ALA A 129 13.76 -11.45 4.92
CA ALA A 129 14.51 -10.43 5.67
C ALA A 129 13.86 -9.03 5.58
N TRP A 130 13.18 -8.71 4.47
CA TRP A 130 12.44 -7.47 4.30
C TRP A 130 11.17 -7.46 5.13
N HIS A 131 10.48 -8.58 5.22
CA HIS A 131 9.34 -8.79 6.10
C HIS A 131 9.76 -8.66 7.57
N ASP A 132 10.80 -9.37 7.98
CA ASP A 132 11.31 -9.36 9.36
C ASP A 132 11.73 -7.95 9.82
N ALA A 133 12.24 -7.13 8.90
CA ALA A 133 12.63 -5.76 9.18
C ALA A 133 11.44 -4.79 9.37
N GLY A 134 10.19 -5.24 9.20
CA GLY A 134 8.98 -4.43 9.37
C GLY A 134 7.90 -5.09 10.22
N LYS A 135 8.22 -6.08 11.06
CA LYS A 135 7.29 -6.73 11.99
C LYS A 135 7.74 -6.66 13.45
N LEU A 136 6.84 -6.97 14.38
CA LEU A 136 7.11 -6.97 15.83
C LEU A 136 7.75 -5.65 16.28
N GLY A 137 8.85 -5.71 17.03
CA GLY A 137 9.60 -4.54 17.48
C GLY A 137 10.18 -3.67 16.37
N ASN A 138 10.26 -4.18 15.13
CA ASN A 138 10.74 -3.46 13.96
C ASN A 138 9.61 -2.74 13.17
N LYS A 139 8.36 -2.80 13.64
CA LYS A 139 7.19 -2.29 12.91
C LYS A 139 7.29 -0.80 12.56
N GLN A 140 7.95 0.00 13.39
CA GLN A 140 8.18 1.42 13.13
C GLN A 140 8.91 1.64 11.78
N ASN A 141 9.79 0.73 11.36
CA ASN A 141 10.48 0.84 10.08
C ASN A 141 9.51 0.90 8.88
N SER A 142 8.36 0.20 8.94
CA SER A 142 7.34 0.30 7.89
C SER A 142 6.72 1.70 7.83
N PHE A 143 6.53 2.33 8.98
CA PHE A 143 5.99 3.69 9.06
C PHE A 143 7.02 4.72 8.61
N ASP A 144 8.27 4.57 9.02
CA ASP A 144 9.38 5.44 8.60
C ASP A 144 9.60 5.38 7.08
N ASP A 145 9.54 4.18 6.49
CA ASP A 145 9.63 4.01 5.04
C ASP A 145 8.51 4.75 4.31
N PHE A 146 7.28 4.71 4.84
CA PHE A 146 6.13 5.37 4.23
C PHE A 146 6.16 6.90 4.42
N ILE A 147 6.62 7.38 5.57
CA ILE A 147 6.88 8.80 5.82
C ILE A 147 7.94 9.31 4.84
N ALA A 148 9.05 8.59 4.72
CA ALA A 148 10.13 8.95 3.79
C ALA A 148 9.68 8.95 2.32
N ALA A 149 8.72 8.08 1.93
CA ALA A 149 8.11 8.11 0.62
C ALA A 149 7.35 9.43 0.38
N ALA A 150 6.58 9.88 1.37
CA ALA A 150 5.86 11.15 1.31
C ALA A 150 6.83 12.33 1.20
N GLU A 151 7.87 12.35 2.03
CA GLU A 151 8.92 13.37 2.02
C GLU A 151 9.66 13.42 0.67
N TYR A 152 9.98 12.25 0.10
CA TYR A 152 10.57 12.16 -1.24
C TYR A 152 9.68 12.78 -2.32
N LEU A 153 8.38 12.45 -2.33
CA LEU A 153 7.44 12.99 -3.32
C LEU A 153 7.34 14.52 -3.25
N ILE A 154 7.41 15.07 -2.03
CA ILE A 154 7.39 16.52 -1.80
C ILE A 154 8.72 17.16 -2.22
N ALA A 155 9.85 16.60 -1.80
CA ALA A 155 11.18 17.12 -2.09
C ALA A 155 11.50 17.13 -3.59
N GLU A 156 11.05 16.10 -4.32
CA GLU A 156 11.24 15.99 -5.78
C GLU A 156 10.19 16.79 -6.59
N GLY A 157 9.32 17.55 -5.92
CA GLY A 157 8.33 18.41 -6.57
C GLY A 157 7.16 17.67 -7.22
N TYR A 158 6.99 16.37 -6.93
CA TYR A 158 5.82 15.63 -7.45
C TYR A 158 4.52 16.17 -6.88
N THR A 159 4.52 16.55 -5.61
CA THR A 159 3.35 17.04 -4.88
C THR A 159 3.77 17.98 -3.75
N SER A 160 2.82 18.40 -2.93
CA SER A 160 3.03 19.15 -1.70
C SER A 160 2.15 18.59 -0.58
N PRO A 161 2.40 18.94 0.70
CA PRO A 161 1.52 18.52 1.81
C PRO A 161 0.05 18.89 1.58
N ALA A 162 -0.21 20.03 0.95
CA ALA A 162 -1.57 20.50 0.62
C ALA A 162 -2.26 19.68 -0.48
N ARG A 163 -1.55 18.77 -1.14
CA ARG A 163 -2.01 17.98 -2.30
C ARG A 163 -1.83 16.48 -2.15
N LEU A 164 -1.18 16.03 -1.05
CA LEU A 164 -0.89 14.61 -0.80
C LEU A 164 -2.01 13.94 0.00
N CYS A 165 -2.57 12.88 -0.56
CA CYS A 165 -3.49 11.98 0.12
C CYS A 165 -2.79 10.64 0.39
N ILE A 166 -2.95 10.10 1.58
CA ILE A 166 -2.47 8.75 1.95
C ILE A 166 -3.62 7.79 2.11
N SER A 167 -3.38 6.52 1.82
CA SER A 167 -4.38 5.46 2.02
C SER A 167 -3.75 4.11 2.29
N GLY A 168 -4.50 3.28 3.00
CA GLY A 168 -4.22 1.88 3.23
C GLY A 168 -5.39 1.18 3.90
N GLY A 169 -5.46 -0.13 3.72
CA GLY A 169 -6.52 -0.95 4.31
C GLY A 169 -5.98 -2.07 5.19
N SER A 170 -6.72 -2.47 6.23
CA SER A 170 -6.32 -3.53 7.18
C SER A 170 -4.97 -3.18 7.85
N ASN A 171 -3.92 -3.96 7.66
CA ASN A 171 -2.56 -3.56 8.07
C ASN A 171 -2.12 -2.23 7.45
N GLY A 172 -2.50 -1.95 6.19
CA GLY A 172 -2.31 -0.63 5.58
C GLY A 172 -3.14 0.47 6.25
N GLY A 173 -4.26 0.13 6.88
CA GLY A 173 -5.03 1.03 7.74
C GLY A 173 -4.29 1.38 9.04
N LEU A 174 -3.59 0.41 9.65
CA LEU A 174 -2.66 0.68 10.75
C LEU A 174 -1.53 1.60 10.28
N LEU A 175 -0.90 1.29 9.14
CA LEU A 175 0.15 2.12 8.54
C LEU A 175 -0.32 3.57 8.39
N THR A 176 -1.47 3.77 7.73
CA THR A 176 -2.02 5.11 7.49
C THR A 176 -2.36 5.82 8.79
N GLY A 177 -2.96 5.11 9.76
CA GLY A 177 -3.29 5.68 11.06
C GLY A 177 -2.06 6.07 11.88
N ALA A 178 -1.01 5.23 11.90
CA ALA A 178 0.23 5.52 12.61
C ALA A 178 0.96 6.72 12.01
N VAL A 179 1.08 6.76 10.69
CA VAL A 179 1.74 7.85 9.98
C VAL A 179 0.96 9.17 10.14
N LEU A 180 -0.38 9.10 10.11
CA LEU A 180 -1.25 10.24 10.33
C LEU A 180 -1.02 10.92 11.69
N VAL A 181 -0.87 10.14 12.76
CA VAL A 181 -0.65 10.71 14.10
C VAL A 181 0.80 11.13 14.34
N GLN A 182 1.77 10.52 13.64
CA GLN A 182 3.18 10.85 13.76
C GLN A 182 3.57 12.09 12.95
N ARG A 183 3.02 12.25 11.72
CA ARG A 183 3.37 13.32 10.79
C ARG A 183 2.12 13.90 10.09
N PRO A 184 1.18 14.48 10.84
CA PRO A 184 -0.03 15.08 10.27
C PRO A 184 0.28 16.24 9.30
N ASP A 185 1.41 16.90 9.46
CA ASP A 185 1.91 18.02 8.66
C ASP A 185 2.17 17.67 7.18
N LEU A 186 2.38 16.41 6.86
CA LEU A 186 2.73 15.97 5.49
C LEU A 186 1.51 15.76 4.57
N PHE A 187 0.30 15.74 5.11
CA PHE A 187 -0.85 15.23 4.35
C PHE A 187 -2.01 16.23 4.30
N ARG A 188 -2.70 16.25 3.16
CA ARG A 188 -3.98 16.98 3.01
C ARG A 188 -5.17 16.11 3.41
N ALA A 189 -5.08 14.82 3.16
CA ALA A 189 -6.15 13.87 3.45
C ALA A 189 -5.60 12.47 3.74
N ALA A 190 -6.35 11.69 4.53
CA ALA A 190 -6.05 10.28 4.81
C ALA A 190 -7.30 9.42 4.66
N ILE A 191 -7.20 8.32 3.93
CA ILE A 191 -8.24 7.29 3.82
C ILE A 191 -7.77 6.06 4.60
N VAL A 192 -8.37 5.83 5.76
CA VAL A 192 -7.98 4.79 6.71
C VAL A 192 -9.04 3.70 6.67
N ALA A 193 -8.79 2.64 5.88
CA ALA A 193 -9.79 1.63 5.58
C ALA A 193 -9.64 0.38 6.47
N VAL A 194 -10.74 -0.04 7.10
CA VAL A 194 -10.82 -1.24 7.95
C VAL A 194 -9.60 -1.42 8.85
N PRO A 195 -9.19 -0.38 9.59
CA PRO A 195 -7.89 -0.28 10.23
C PRO A 195 -7.79 -1.02 11.56
N LEU A 196 -6.54 -1.31 11.99
CA LEU A 196 -6.19 -1.64 13.37
C LEU A 196 -5.61 -0.38 14.03
N LEU A 197 -6.36 0.33 14.86
CA LEU A 197 -5.90 1.58 15.47
C LEU A 197 -5.54 1.44 16.96
N ASP A 198 -6.13 0.47 17.67
CA ASP A 198 -5.81 0.18 19.07
C ASP A 198 -4.93 -1.08 19.14
N MET A 199 -3.63 -0.88 19.15
CA MET A 199 -2.68 -2.00 19.13
C MET A 199 -2.46 -2.64 20.50
N ILE A 200 -2.94 -2.01 21.55
CA ILE A 200 -2.88 -2.59 22.90
C ILE A 200 -3.96 -3.66 23.11
N ARG A 201 -5.15 -3.47 22.51
CA ARG A 201 -6.29 -4.38 22.68
C ARG A 201 -6.61 -5.22 21.43
N TYR A 202 -5.93 -4.98 20.29
CA TYR A 202 -6.28 -5.58 18.99
C TYR A 202 -6.48 -7.10 19.09
N HIS A 203 -5.59 -7.82 19.80
CA HIS A 203 -5.58 -9.29 19.90
C HIS A 203 -6.75 -9.86 20.72
N ARG A 204 -7.54 -9.00 21.35
CA ARG A 204 -8.75 -9.35 22.13
C ARG A 204 -10.03 -9.22 21.31
N PHE A 205 -9.96 -8.67 20.10
CA PHE A 205 -11.11 -8.50 19.23
C PHE A 205 -11.20 -9.63 18.22
N LEU A 206 -12.37 -10.26 18.09
CA LEU A 206 -12.67 -11.29 17.08
C LEU A 206 -11.54 -12.36 16.98
N ALA A 207 -11.05 -12.63 15.77
CA ALA A 207 -9.99 -13.61 15.52
C ALA A 207 -8.57 -12.99 15.52
N ALA A 208 -8.41 -11.73 15.92
CA ALA A 208 -7.15 -10.99 15.76
C ALA A 208 -5.95 -11.55 16.53
N ARG A 209 -6.18 -12.49 17.46
CA ARG A 209 -5.09 -13.21 18.13
C ARG A 209 -4.18 -13.99 17.16
N ILE A 210 -4.68 -14.34 15.98
CA ILE A 210 -3.88 -14.99 14.93
C ILE A 210 -2.79 -14.09 14.36
N TRP A 211 -2.84 -12.78 14.61
CA TRP A 211 -1.87 -11.79 14.11
C TRP A 211 -0.75 -11.48 15.12
N VAL A 212 -0.75 -12.13 16.28
CA VAL A 212 0.32 -11.99 17.29
C VAL A 212 1.73 -12.29 16.72
N PRO A 213 1.94 -13.25 15.82
CA PRO A 213 3.25 -13.44 15.19
C PRO A 213 3.73 -12.24 14.34
N GLU A 214 2.83 -11.39 13.87
CA GLU A 214 3.16 -10.18 13.10
C GLU A 214 3.38 -8.96 13.99
N TYR A 215 2.49 -8.76 14.99
CA TYR A 215 2.50 -7.53 15.77
C TYR A 215 3.02 -7.69 17.20
N GLY A 216 2.94 -8.89 17.78
CA GLY A 216 3.20 -9.12 19.19
C GLY A 216 1.94 -9.04 20.06
N SER A 217 2.09 -9.23 21.36
CA SER A 217 1.00 -9.19 22.36
C SER A 217 1.29 -8.19 23.46
N SER A 218 0.32 -7.37 23.83
CA SER A 218 0.41 -6.47 24.99
C SER A 218 0.40 -7.21 26.33
N GLU A 219 0.22 -8.52 26.34
CA GLU A 219 0.34 -9.37 27.53
C GLU A 219 1.82 -9.62 27.90
N ASP A 220 2.74 -9.38 26.97
CA ASP A 220 4.19 -9.39 27.18
C ASP A 220 4.67 -7.95 27.42
N PRO A 221 5.38 -7.66 28.54
CA PRO A 221 5.80 -6.28 28.86
C PRO A 221 6.74 -5.63 27.84
N GLU A 222 7.63 -6.40 27.20
CA GLU A 222 8.52 -5.88 26.17
C GLU A 222 7.74 -5.54 24.89
N GLN A 223 6.83 -6.43 24.51
CA GLN A 223 6.00 -6.23 23.34
C GLN A 223 4.94 -5.14 23.55
N PHE A 224 4.44 -4.99 24.77
CA PHE A 224 3.58 -3.87 25.14
C PHE A 224 4.24 -2.52 24.85
N ALA A 225 5.52 -2.39 25.19
CA ALA A 225 6.24 -1.13 25.03
C ALA A 225 6.29 -0.66 23.57
N TYR A 226 6.65 -1.54 22.63
CA TYR A 226 6.69 -1.15 21.23
C TYR A 226 5.29 -1.04 20.60
N LEU A 227 4.31 -1.84 21.03
CA LEU A 227 2.93 -1.71 20.58
C LEU A 227 2.34 -0.35 20.97
N LEU A 228 2.59 0.08 22.23
CA LEU A 228 2.14 1.38 22.71
C LEU A 228 2.82 2.52 21.93
N ALA A 229 4.11 2.39 21.65
CA ALA A 229 4.89 3.43 20.99
C ALA A 229 4.32 3.85 19.61
N TYR A 230 3.67 2.95 18.89
CA TYR A 230 3.08 3.27 17.59
C TYR A 230 1.56 3.17 17.50
N SER A 231 0.85 2.77 18.57
CA SER A 231 -0.60 2.57 18.55
C SER A 231 -1.36 3.86 18.23
N PRO A 232 -2.00 4.02 17.07
CA PRO A 232 -2.60 5.28 16.66
C PRO A 232 -3.63 5.83 17.66
N TYR A 233 -4.50 4.98 18.17
CA TYR A 233 -5.54 5.35 19.14
C TYR A 233 -4.97 6.06 20.37
N HIS A 234 -3.76 5.66 20.82
CA HIS A 234 -3.12 6.21 22.02
C HIS A 234 -2.29 7.47 21.76
N HIS A 235 -2.13 7.85 20.51
CA HIS A 235 -1.33 9.03 20.09
C HIS A 235 -2.17 10.15 19.45
N VAL A 236 -3.49 10.00 19.41
CA VAL A 236 -4.36 11.12 19.01
C VAL A 236 -4.30 12.22 20.09
N THR A 237 -4.05 13.44 19.65
CA THR A 237 -4.00 14.62 20.52
C THR A 237 -4.94 15.72 20.02
N GLU A 238 -5.60 16.43 20.91
CA GLU A 238 -6.50 17.55 20.54
C GLU A 238 -5.76 18.76 19.98
N SER A 239 -4.46 18.87 20.25
CA SER A 239 -3.64 20.02 19.84
C SER A 239 -3.05 19.88 18.43
N ALA A 240 -3.15 18.71 17.79
CA ALA A 240 -2.62 18.51 16.45
C ALA A 240 -3.60 18.98 15.38
N ASP A 241 -3.07 19.61 14.34
CA ASP A 241 -3.83 19.98 13.15
C ASP A 241 -3.84 18.80 12.17
N TYR A 242 -4.83 17.93 12.35
CA TYR A 242 -4.97 16.74 11.51
C TYR A 242 -5.56 17.10 10.15
N PRO A 243 -5.13 16.42 9.06
CA PRO A 243 -5.75 16.55 7.75
C PRO A 243 -7.21 16.04 7.75
N ALA A 244 -7.89 16.17 6.62
CA ALA A 244 -9.20 15.52 6.44
C ALA A 244 -9.06 14.00 6.50
N VAL A 245 -9.84 13.31 7.33
CA VAL A 245 -9.76 11.86 7.55
C VAL A 245 -11.07 11.20 7.16
N LEU A 246 -10.97 10.16 6.32
CA LEU A 246 -12.07 9.25 6.03
C LEU A 246 -11.75 7.88 6.65
N LEU A 247 -12.48 7.52 7.71
CA LEU A 247 -12.46 6.19 8.29
C LEU A 247 -13.55 5.33 7.67
N THR A 248 -13.20 4.13 7.22
CA THR A 248 -14.18 3.16 6.70
C THR A 248 -14.08 1.83 7.44
N ALA A 249 -15.23 1.23 7.77
CA ALA A 249 -15.32 -0.09 8.38
C ALA A 249 -16.62 -0.78 7.97
N GLY A 250 -16.59 -2.10 7.85
CA GLY A 250 -17.79 -2.91 7.67
C GLY A 250 -18.47 -3.20 9.00
N LEU A 251 -19.77 -2.97 9.12
CA LEU A 251 -20.51 -3.26 10.36
C LEU A 251 -20.42 -4.74 10.76
N SER A 252 -20.31 -5.63 9.78
CA SER A 252 -20.21 -7.08 9.97
C SER A 252 -18.84 -7.62 9.58
N ASP A 253 -17.78 -6.80 9.68
CA ASP A 253 -16.43 -7.27 9.43
C ASP A 253 -16.06 -8.33 10.49
N SER A 254 -15.83 -9.56 10.03
CA SER A 254 -15.49 -10.71 10.88
C SER A 254 -13.98 -10.85 11.13
N ARG A 255 -13.16 -10.02 10.51
CA ARG A 255 -11.70 -10.04 10.61
C ARG A 255 -11.16 -8.90 11.45
N VAL A 256 -11.44 -7.67 11.03
CA VAL A 256 -11.01 -6.46 11.73
C VAL A 256 -12.23 -5.83 12.40
N ASP A 257 -12.24 -5.84 13.73
CA ASP A 257 -13.38 -5.33 14.49
C ASP A 257 -13.61 -3.83 14.18
N PRO A 258 -14.85 -3.43 13.80
CA PRO A 258 -15.16 -2.04 13.51
C PRO A 258 -14.98 -1.09 14.72
N MET A 259 -14.77 -1.61 15.92
CA MET A 259 -14.40 -0.82 17.10
C MET A 259 -13.11 -0.03 16.90
N HIS A 260 -12.18 -0.53 16.06
CA HIS A 260 -10.97 0.20 15.74
C HIS A 260 -11.23 1.53 15.01
N ALA A 261 -12.34 1.63 14.25
CA ALA A 261 -12.69 2.83 13.49
C ALA A 261 -13.70 3.73 14.22
N ARG A 262 -14.25 3.27 15.35
CA ARG A 262 -15.21 4.01 16.19
C ARG A 262 -14.53 4.72 17.34
#